data_d5b01f29f6165b5db715e2e2f0ad195b
#
_entry.id   d5b01f29f6165b5db715e2e2f0ad195b
#
_cell.length_a   1.000
_cell.length_b   1.000
_cell.length_c   1.000
_cell.angle_alpha   90.00
_cell.angle_beta   90.00
_cell.angle_gamma   90.00
#
_symmetry.space_group_name_H-M   'P 1'
#
loop_
_entity.id
_entity.type
_entity.pdbx_description
1 polymer ?
#
loop_
_entity_poly.entity_id
_entity_poly.type
_entity_poly.pdbx_seq_one_letter_code
_entity_poly.pdbx_strand_id
1 'polypeptide(L)'
;SRIFNRIQKLEKRLSPEFFSSLSAETLRDAGLSYSKVGYIKGIAGEIIIGKFNLRGLSYLTDEEVILEMSKQKGIGRWTSQMYLIFALGRPDIWPINDLGVVKGIIGLKKLEEFETGSKEISNLGDIYRPWRSIAARVFWQYQNISKVVSKVEPQLSNSVRD
;
A
#
# COMPACT_ATOMS: atom_id res chain seq x y z
N SER A 1 8.98 -5.69 -2.21
CA SER A 1 8.25 -6.63 -3.10
C SER A 1 9.21 -7.14 -4.17
N ARG A 2 9.03 -8.40 -4.64
CA ARG A 2 9.90 -9.00 -5.68
C ARG A 2 9.92 -8.18 -6.97
N ILE A 3 8.77 -7.61 -7.36
CA ILE A 3 8.66 -6.75 -8.56
C ILE A 3 9.48 -5.47 -8.37
N PHE A 4 9.32 -4.78 -7.26
CA PHE A 4 10.07 -3.57 -6.95
C PHE A 4 11.59 -3.80 -7.00
N ASN A 5 12.06 -4.89 -6.40
CA ASN A 5 13.49 -5.25 -6.41
C ASN A 5 14.01 -5.53 -7.84
N ARG A 6 13.17 -6.11 -8.73
CA ARG A 6 13.57 -6.29 -10.14
C ARG A 6 13.69 -4.96 -10.86
N ILE A 7 12.77 -4.02 -10.64
CA ILE A 7 12.82 -2.68 -11.23
C ILE A 7 14.04 -1.91 -10.71
N GLN A 8 14.33 -1.98 -9.39
CA GLN A 8 15.52 -1.33 -8.81
C GLN A 8 16.86 -1.87 -9.34
N LYS A 9 16.90 -3.10 -9.86
CA LYS A 9 18.09 -3.64 -10.53
C LYS A 9 18.34 -3.03 -11.90
N LEU A 10 17.32 -2.47 -12.56
CA LEU A 10 17.45 -1.81 -13.85
C LEU A 10 18.01 -0.40 -13.68
N GLU A 11 17.65 0.30 -12.61
CA GLU A 11 18.11 1.65 -12.32
C GLU A 11 18.04 1.92 -10.81
N LYS A 12 19.08 2.50 -10.23
CA LYS A 12 19.14 2.84 -8.81
C LYS A 12 18.23 4.01 -8.46
N ARG A 13 18.11 4.99 -9.37
CA ARG A 13 17.28 6.17 -9.20
C ARG A 13 16.01 6.08 -10.04
N LEU A 14 14.93 5.68 -9.42
CA LEU A 14 13.63 5.63 -10.06
C LEU A 14 13.08 7.05 -10.23
N SER A 15 12.91 7.49 -11.48
CA SER A 15 12.36 8.81 -11.83
C SER A 15 11.23 8.66 -12.86
N PRO A 16 10.38 9.69 -13.05
CA PRO A 16 9.38 9.67 -14.10
C PRO A 16 9.98 9.44 -15.49
N GLU A 17 11.12 10.08 -15.80
CA GLU A 17 11.85 9.93 -17.06
C GLU A 17 12.30 8.50 -17.28
N PHE A 18 12.84 7.85 -16.24
CA PHE A 18 13.21 6.45 -16.28
C PHE A 18 12.01 5.55 -16.65
N PHE A 19 10.88 5.68 -15.95
CA PHE A 19 9.69 4.89 -16.26
C PHE A 19 9.11 5.19 -17.65
N SER A 20 9.20 6.42 -18.11
CA SER A 20 8.76 6.81 -19.45
C SER A 20 9.64 6.19 -20.55
N SER A 21 10.98 6.10 -20.33
CA SER A 21 11.94 5.58 -21.32
C SER A 21 11.90 4.05 -21.44
N LEU A 22 11.47 3.32 -20.41
CA LEU A 22 11.41 1.85 -20.46
C LEU A 22 10.36 1.35 -21.48
N SER A 23 10.65 0.26 -22.14
CA SER A 23 9.66 -0.43 -22.96
C SER A 23 8.56 -1.07 -22.08
N ALA A 24 7.41 -1.31 -22.66
CA ALA A 24 6.33 -2.04 -21.97
C ALA A 24 6.76 -3.46 -21.62
N GLU A 25 7.50 -4.11 -22.49
CA GLU A 25 8.02 -5.46 -22.33
C GLU A 25 8.96 -5.54 -21.11
N THR A 26 9.90 -4.60 -20.95
CA THR A 26 10.82 -4.55 -19.81
C THR A 26 10.07 -4.48 -18.48
N LEU A 27 9.02 -3.66 -18.41
CA LEU A 27 8.17 -3.54 -17.21
C LEU A 27 7.33 -4.81 -16.98
N ARG A 28 6.91 -5.48 -18.04
CA ARG A 28 6.21 -6.76 -18.00
C ARG A 28 7.11 -7.87 -17.46
N ASP A 29 8.34 -7.94 -17.93
CA ASP A 29 9.35 -8.93 -17.49
C ASP A 29 9.72 -8.74 -16.01
N ALA A 30 9.66 -7.50 -15.51
CA ALA A 30 9.75 -7.24 -14.09
C ALA A 30 8.56 -7.76 -13.28
N GLY A 31 7.45 -8.16 -13.94
CA GLY A 31 6.26 -8.79 -13.33
C GLY A 31 5.05 -7.88 -13.19
N LEU A 32 5.01 -6.72 -13.87
CA LEU A 32 3.85 -5.84 -13.89
C LEU A 32 2.77 -6.37 -14.86
N SER A 33 1.49 -6.20 -14.53
CA SER A 33 0.40 -6.43 -15.48
C SER A 33 0.38 -5.34 -16.56
N TYR A 34 -0.24 -5.59 -17.72
CA TYR A 34 -0.40 -4.58 -18.77
C TYR A 34 -1.05 -3.30 -18.27
N SER A 35 -2.10 -3.43 -17.47
CA SER A 35 -2.78 -2.27 -16.87
C SER A 35 -1.84 -1.45 -15.99
N LYS A 36 -1.03 -2.10 -15.13
CA LYS A 36 -0.07 -1.42 -14.26
C LYS A 36 1.04 -0.73 -15.04
N VAL A 37 1.52 -1.34 -16.13
CA VAL A 37 2.47 -0.71 -17.05
C VAL A 37 1.87 0.58 -17.63
N GLY A 38 0.64 0.52 -18.13
CA GLY A 38 -0.06 1.69 -18.66
C GLY A 38 -0.24 2.79 -17.60
N TYR A 39 -0.61 2.44 -16.38
CA TYR A 39 -0.77 3.41 -15.29
C TYR A 39 0.55 4.07 -14.90
N ILE A 40 1.63 3.32 -14.73
CA ILE A 40 2.95 3.85 -14.35
C ILE A 40 3.47 4.79 -15.44
N LYS A 41 3.39 4.38 -16.71
CA LYS A 41 3.83 5.23 -17.84
C LYS A 41 2.96 6.48 -17.99
N GLY A 42 1.65 6.34 -17.80
CA GLY A 42 0.72 7.48 -17.84
C GLY A 42 1.05 8.52 -16.76
N ILE A 43 1.21 8.09 -15.51
CA ILE A 43 1.57 8.97 -14.38
C ILE A 43 2.94 9.61 -14.62
N ALA A 44 3.93 8.83 -15.08
CA ALA A 44 5.25 9.38 -15.41
C ALA A 44 5.15 10.48 -16.46
N GLY A 45 4.36 10.28 -17.51
CA GLY A 45 4.09 11.29 -18.53
C GLY A 45 3.43 12.55 -17.97
N GLU A 46 2.38 12.41 -17.15
CA GLU A 46 1.69 13.54 -16.51
C GLU A 46 2.63 14.36 -15.60
N ILE A 47 3.57 13.71 -14.90
CA ILE A 47 4.59 14.40 -14.09
C ILE A 47 5.57 15.16 -14.98
N ILE A 48 6.07 14.53 -16.04
CA ILE A 48 7.07 15.14 -16.96
C ILE A 48 6.52 16.41 -17.62
N ILE A 49 5.27 16.38 -18.05
CA ILE A 49 4.63 17.55 -18.70
C ILE A 49 4.04 18.55 -17.70
N GLY A 50 4.24 18.33 -16.39
CA GLY A 50 3.80 19.25 -15.35
C GLY A 50 2.31 19.24 -15.03
N LYS A 51 1.51 18.31 -15.59
CA LYS A 51 0.09 18.19 -15.28
C LYS A 51 -0.19 17.57 -13.92
N PHE A 52 0.70 16.73 -13.42
CA PHE A 52 0.63 16.15 -12.09
C PHE A 52 1.84 16.55 -11.25
N ASN A 53 1.61 17.42 -10.27
CA ASN A 53 2.67 17.92 -9.37
C ASN A 53 2.80 17.02 -8.15
N LEU A 54 3.54 15.90 -8.29
CA LEU A 54 3.76 14.95 -7.19
C LEU A 54 4.42 15.59 -5.96
N ARG A 55 5.35 16.54 -6.17
CA ARG A 55 6.03 17.24 -5.05
C ARG A 55 5.10 18.19 -4.32
N GLY A 56 4.17 18.80 -5.02
CA GLY A 56 3.18 19.72 -4.46
C GLY A 56 2.20 19.04 -3.49
N LEU A 57 2.03 17.71 -3.59
CA LEU A 57 1.11 16.98 -2.71
C LEU A 57 1.47 17.11 -1.21
N SER A 58 2.74 17.33 -0.86
CA SER A 58 3.18 17.50 0.53
C SER A 58 2.59 18.73 1.22
N TYR A 59 2.16 19.73 0.46
CA TYR A 59 1.56 20.98 0.96
C TYR A 59 0.03 20.93 1.08
N LEU A 60 -0.59 19.86 0.61
CA LEU A 60 -2.03 19.67 0.62
C LEU A 60 -2.50 18.96 1.88
N THR A 61 -3.77 19.12 2.22
CA THR A 61 -4.44 18.31 3.24
C THR A 61 -4.58 16.85 2.77
N ASP A 62 -4.83 15.93 3.70
CA ASP A 62 -4.93 14.51 3.38
C ASP A 62 -6.05 14.20 2.36
N GLU A 63 -7.21 14.85 2.48
CA GLU A 63 -8.31 14.67 1.53
C GLU A 63 -8.00 15.29 0.16
N GLU A 64 -7.33 16.43 0.11
CA GLU A 64 -6.87 17.03 -1.15
C GLU A 64 -5.86 16.13 -1.85
N VAL A 65 -4.92 15.51 -1.11
CA VAL A 65 -3.98 14.52 -1.68
C VAL A 65 -4.74 13.34 -2.27
N ILE A 66 -5.74 12.80 -1.55
CA ILE A 66 -6.56 11.69 -2.05
C ILE A 66 -7.28 12.09 -3.34
N LEU A 67 -7.85 13.30 -3.38
CA LEU A 67 -8.56 13.84 -4.53
C LEU A 67 -7.62 13.99 -5.75
N GLU A 68 -6.49 14.65 -5.57
CA GLU A 68 -5.52 14.88 -6.65
C GLU A 68 -4.94 13.57 -7.19
N MET A 69 -4.55 12.66 -6.32
CA MET A 69 -4.03 11.36 -6.73
C MET A 69 -5.08 10.51 -7.45
N SER A 70 -6.34 10.55 -7.00
CA SER A 70 -7.42 9.75 -7.59
C SER A 70 -7.84 10.22 -8.99
N LYS A 71 -7.42 11.41 -9.43
CA LYS A 71 -7.54 11.84 -10.83
C LYS A 71 -6.66 11.01 -11.76
N GLN A 72 -5.60 10.40 -11.23
CA GLN A 72 -4.67 9.60 -12.01
C GLN A 72 -5.24 8.20 -12.25
N LYS A 73 -5.24 7.78 -13.53
CA LYS A 73 -5.76 6.46 -13.91
C LYS A 73 -5.00 5.34 -13.17
N GLY A 74 -5.75 4.51 -12.46
CA GLY A 74 -5.20 3.38 -11.71
C GLY A 74 -4.78 3.71 -10.27
N ILE A 75 -4.97 4.94 -9.81
CA ILE A 75 -4.83 5.34 -8.41
C ILE A 75 -6.21 5.54 -7.80
N GLY A 76 -6.55 4.72 -6.83
CA GLY A 76 -7.75 4.88 -6.02
C GLY A 76 -7.43 5.37 -4.61
N ARG A 77 -8.47 5.57 -3.79
CA ARG A 77 -8.37 6.03 -2.40
C ARG A 77 -7.35 5.22 -1.59
N TRP A 78 -7.38 3.89 -1.71
CA TRP A 78 -6.45 3.02 -0.99
C TRP A 78 -4.97 3.32 -1.35
N THR A 79 -4.65 3.45 -2.64
CA THR A 79 -3.28 3.78 -3.08
C THR A 79 -2.86 5.17 -2.58
N SER A 80 -3.78 6.14 -2.60
CA SER A 80 -3.53 7.49 -2.07
C SER A 80 -3.28 7.46 -0.56
N GLN A 81 -4.01 6.65 0.19
CA GLN A 81 -3.76 6.45 1.63
C GLN A 81 -2.41 5.80 1.90
N MET A 82 -1.98 4.83 1.06
CA MET A 82 -0.62 4.26 1.17
C MET A 82 0.46 5.31 0.91
N TYR A 83 0.26 6.20 -0.05
CA TYR A 83 1.16 7.31 -0.31
C TYR A 83 1.24 8.26 0.89
N LEU A 84 0.10 8.64 1.47
CA LEU A 84 0.04 9.47 2.67
C LEU A 84 0.81 8.85 3.85
N ILE A 85 0.62 7.54 4.10
CA ILE A 85 1.25 6.84 5.23
C ILE A 85 2.75 6.66 5.01
N PHE A 86 3.16 6.19 3.83
CA PHE A 86 4.53 5.71 3.61
C PHE A 86 5.44 6.71 2.92
N ALA A 87 4.92 7.60 2.09
CA ALA A 87 5.70 8.61 1.38
C ALA A 87 5.67 9.97 2.07
N LEU A 88 4.50 10.42 2.52
CA LEU A 88 4.35 11.70 3.21
C LEU A 88 4.45 11.59 4.74
N GLY A 89 4.42 10.39 5.31
CA GLY A 89 4.54 10.18 6.76
C GLY A 89 3.37 10.75 7.56
N ARG A 90 2.19 10.89 6.97
CA ARG A 90 1.02 11.44 7.67
C ARG A 90 0.61 10.54 8.83
N PRO A 91 0.44 11.08 10.06
CA PRO A 91 0.27 10.26 11.26
C PRO A 91 -1.12 9.66 11.42
N ASP A 92 -2.16 10.27 10.84
CA ASP A 92 -3.56 9.99 11.20
C ASP A 92 -4.42 9.50 10.03
N ILE A 93 -3.88 8.62 9.19
CA ILE A 93 -4.61 7.97 8.09
C ILE A 93 -5.15 6.62 8.55
N TRP A 94 -6.45 6.37 8.29
CA TRP A 94 -7.11 5.12 8.64
C TRP A 94 -7.66 4.41 7.40
N PRO A 95 -6.95 3.37 6.87
CA PRO A 95 -7.35 2.68 5.65
C PRO A 95 -8.40 1.59 5.92
N ILE A 96 -9.66 2.00 6.12
CA ILE A 96 -10.79 1.12 6.49
C ILE A 96 -11.07 0.02 5.46
N ASN A 97 -10.67 0.22 4.21
CA ASN A 97 -10.86 -0.75 3.12
C ASN A 97 -9.64 -1.67 2.95
N ASP A 98 -8.63 -1.58 3.81
CA ASP A 98 -7.46 -2.45 3.74
C ASP A 98 -7.72 -3.77 4.48
N LEU A 99 -7.76 -4.86 3.71
CA LEU A 99 -7.99 -6.19 4.24
C LEU A 99 -6.92 -6.62 5.26
N GLY A 100 -5.68 -6.17 5.10
CA GLY A 100 -4.58 -6.49 6.01
C GLY A 100 -4.76 -5.82 7.37
N VAL A 101 -5.20 -4.56 7.38
CA VAL A 101 -5.54 -3.83 8.61
C VAL A 101 -6.72 -4.51 9.32
N VAL A 102 -7.81 -4.77 8.58
CA VAL A 102 -9.02 -5.41 9.15
C VAL A 102 -8.70 -6.78 9.76
N LYS A 103 -8.02 -7.65 9.03
CA LYS A 103 -7.60 -8.96 9.55
C LYS A 103 -6.63 -8.85 10.73
N GLY A 104 -5.76 -7.85 10.72
CA GLY A 104 -4.87 -7.57 11.84
C GLY A 104 -5.61 -7.15 13.10
N ILE A 105 -6.65 -6.31 12.97
CA ILE A 105 -7.52 -5.90 14.09
C ILE A 105 -8.25 -7.12 14.66
N ILE A 106 -8.93 -7.88 13.81
CA ILE A 106 -9.71 -9.07 14.19
C ILE A 106 -8.82 -10.04 14.97
N GLY A 107 -7.66 -10.38 14.39
CA GLY A 107 -6.76 -11.34 15.00
C GLY A 107 -6.13 -10.84 16.31
N LEU A 108 -5.66 -9.60 16.37
CA LEU A 108 -5.02 -9.06 17.58
C LEU A 108 -6.01 -8.83 18.72
N LYS A 109 -7.22 -8.37 18.40
CA LYS A 109 -8.26 -8.08 19.40
C LYS A 109 -9.19 -9.25 19.67
N LYS A 110 -9.02 -10.38 18.95
CA LYS A 110 -9.88 -11.58 19.05
C LYS A 110 -11.37 -11.23 18.87
N LEU A 111 -11.65 -10.41 17.90
CA LEU A 111 -13.00 -9.97 17.56
C LEU A 111 -13.66 -10.92 16.55
N GLU A 112 -14.98 -10.81 16.43
CA GLU A 112 -15.73 -11.41 15.33
C GLU A 112 -15.33 -10.80 13.97
N GLU A 113 -15.65 -11.47 12.87
CA GLU A 113 -15.35 -10.96 11.53
C GLU A 113 -16.13 -9.68 11.23
N PHE A 114 -15.43 -8.69 10.67
CA PHE A 114 -16.02 -7.46 10.17
C PHE A 114 -15.74 -7.32 8.68
N GLU A 115 -16.67 -6.69 7.97
CA GLU A 115 -16.44 -6.30 6.58
C GLU A 115 -15.47 -5.09 6.48
N THR A 116 -14.63 -5.11 5.45
CA THR A 116 -13.79 -3.95 5.13
C THR A 116 -14.66 -2.74 4.80
N GLY A 117 -14.25 -1.56 5.27
CA GLY A 117 -15.00 -0.34 5.05
C GLY A 117 -16.25 -0.17 5.92
N SER A 118 -16.53 -1.13 6.81
CA SER A 118 -17.70 -1.03 7.70
C SER A 118 -17.57 0.13 8.71
N LYS A 119 -18.71 0.53 9.25
CA LYS A 119 -18.79 1.57 10.28
C LYS A 119 -18.06 1.16 11.56
N GLU A 120 -18.10 -0.13 11.87
CA GLU A 120 -17.41 -0.73 13.02
C GLU A 120 -15.90 -0.53 12.91
N ILE A 121 -15.31 -0.84 11.75
CA ILE A 121 -13.88 -0.62 11.49
C ILE A 121 -13.54 0.87 11.51
N SER A 122 -14.43 1.73 11.00
CA SER A 122 -14.25 3.18 11.09
C SER A 122 -14.19 3.65 12.54
N ASN A 123 -15.17 3.25 13.36
CA ASN A 123 -15.27 3.62 14.77
C ASN A 123 -14.09 3.09 15.60
N LEU A 124 -13.64 1.86 15.32
CA LEU A 124 -12.45 1.29 15.95
C LEU A 124 -11.19 2.13 15.68
N GLY A 125 -11.13 2.83 14.55
CA GLY A 125 -10.04 3.74 14.23
C GLY A 125 -9.98 4.97 15.13
N ASP A 126 -11.11 5.42 15.67
CA ASP A 126 -11.16 6.68 16.43
C ASP A 126 -10.37 6.63 17.75
N ILE A 127 -10.27 5.47 18.38
CA ILE A 127 -9.46 5.29 19.61
C ILE A 127 -7.95 5.45 19.38
N TYR A 128 -7.50 5.39 18.11
CA TYR A 128 -6.08 5.53 17.74
C TYR A 128 -5.71 6.94 17.27
N ARG A 129 -6.66 7.88 17.26
CA ARG A 129 -6.35 9.29 16.92
C ARG A 129 -5.39 9.92 17.94
N PRO A 130 -4.46 10.74 17.50
CA PRO A 130 -4.15 11.15 16.11
C PRO A 130 -3.08 10.27 15.43
N TRP A 131 -2.93 9.00 15.82
CA TRP A 131 -1.86 8.08 15.41
C TRP A 131 -2.35 6.87 14.62
N ARG A 132 -3.46 7.03 13.88
CA ARG A 132 -4.11 5.93 13.14
C ARG A 132 -3.20 5.24 12.11
N SER A 133 -2.27 5.98 11.49
CA SER A 133 -1.28 5.40 10.58
C SER A 133 -0.32 4.44 11.29
N ILE A 134 0.06 4.75 12.52
CA ILE A 134 0.90 3.88 13.33
C ILE A 134 0.13 2.63 13.73
N ALA A 135 -1.11 2.78 14.18
CA ALA A 135 -1.99 1.64 14.50
C ALA A 135 -2.18 0.71 13.28
N ALA A 136 -2.44 1.26 12.09
CA ALA A 136 -2.55 0.48 10.86
C ALA A 136 -1.28 -0.33 10.56
N ARG A 137 -0.09 0.27 10.76
CA ARG A 137 1.20 -0.43 10.58
C ARG A 137 1.39 -1.56 11.59
N VAL A 138 0.94 -1.39 12.83
CA VAL A 138 0.97 -2.46 13.86
C VAL A 138 0.07 -3.63 13.44
N PHE A 139 -1.15 -3.35 12.95
CA PHE A 139 -2.07 -4.38 12.47
C PHE A 139 -1.53 -5.13 11.26
N TRP A 140 -0.90 -4.45 10.30
CA TRP A 140 -0.21 -5.12 9.18
C TRP A 140 0.93 -6.01 9.68
N GLN A 141 1.71 -5.54 10.63
CA GLN A 141 2.82 -6.32 11.18
C GLN A 141 2.32 -7.57 11.90
N TYR A 142 1.29 -7.44 12.74
CA TYR A 142 0.65 -8.59 13.39
C TYR A 142 0.16 -9.62 12.38
N GLN A 143 -0.58 -9.17 11.34
CA GLN A 143 -1.07 -10.05 10.28
C GLN A 143 0.05 -10.77 9.52
N ASN A 144 1.19 -10.13 9.33
CA ASN A 144 2.34 -10.74 8.68
C ASN A 144 2.99 -11.80 9.57
N ILE A 145 3.17 -11.52 10.85
CA ILE A 145 3.72 -12.47 11.84
C ILE A 145 2.81 -13.69 11.98
N SER A 146 1.50 -13.49 12.15
CA SER A 146 0.53 -14.57 12.27
C SER A 146 0.55 -15.54 11.08
N LYS A 147 0.70 -15.01 9.86
CA LYS A 147 0.87 -15.83 8.65
C LYS A 147 2.15 -16.65 8.63
N VAL A 148 3.22 -16.17 9.24
CA VAL A 148 4.48 -16.91 9.34
C VAL A 148 4.34 -18.02 10.39
N VAL A 149 3.82 -17.70 11.56
CA VAL A 149 3.61 -18.66 12.66
C VAL A 149 2.72 -19.82 12.22
N SER A 150 1.57 -19.52 11.60
CA SER A 150 0.65 -20.57 11.12
C SER A 150 1.22 -21.51 10.05
N LYS A 151 2.31 -21.13 9.37
CA LYS A 151 3.01 -21.98 8.42
C LYS A 151 4.09 -22.85 9.07
N VAL A 152 4.62 -22.46 10.23
CA VAL A 152 5.71 -23.15 10.92
C VAL A 152 5.16 -24.18 11.91
N GLU A 153 4.06 -23.90 12.60
CA GLU A 153 3.44 -24.82 13.56
C GLU A 153 3.15 -26.24 13.03
N PRO A 154 2.60 -26.43 11.82
CA PRO A 154 2.37 -27.78 11.27
C PRO A 154 3.66 -28.56 11.00
N GLN A 155 4.78 -27.89 10.78
CA GLN A 155 6.07 -28.55 10.51
C GLN A 155 6.72 -29.06 11.80
N LEU A 156 6.53 -28.36 12.90
CA LEU A 156 7.05 -28.77 14.22
C LEU A 156 6.28 -29.94 14.79
N SER A 157 4.97 -30.04 14.56
CA SER A 157 4.14 -31.15 15.04
C SER A 157 4.44 -32.50 14.36
N ASN A 158 4.99 -32.46 13.13
CA ASN A 158 5.38 -33.68 12.40
C ASN A 158 6.80 -34.16 12.73
N SER A 159 7.68 -33.30 13.22
CA SER A 159 9.06 -33.66 13.57
C SER A 159 9.21 -34.28 15.00
N VAL A 160 8.14 -34.32 15.78
CA VAL A 160 8.12 -34.89 17.15
C VAL A 160 7.51 -36.29 17.15
N ARG A 161 7.12 -36.85 16.02
CA ARG A 161 6.49 -38.18 15.88
C ARG A 161 7.40 -39.26 15.29
N ASP A 162 8.65 -38.95 15.01
CA ASP A 162 9.73 -39.86 14.64
C ASP A 162 10.73 -39.96 15.83
#